data_7dfa00a6b5a88cf9ede8faf93a9ef51f
#
_entry.id   7dfa00a6b5a88cf9ede8faf93a9ef51f
#
_cell.length_a   1.000
_cell.length_b   1.000
_cell.length_c   1.000
_cell.angle_alpha   90.00
_cell.angle_beta   90.00
_cell.angle_gamma   90.00
#
_symmetry.space_group_name_H-M   'P 1'
#
loop_
_entity.id
_entity.type
_entity.pdbx_description
1 polymer ?
#
loop_
_entity_poly.entity_id
_entity_poly.type
_entity_poly.pdbx_seq_one_letter_code
_entity_poly.pdbx_strand_id
1 'polypeptide(L)'
;MHRLRFALVTLAVALVGLSACEPADQGPRAQQDWTLRAEASDYRETASYDEVIALLEQAARTRPDLHLTYFGYSNEGRPLPLLVAGPVTDAEPASIWDTGLPVVYLQANIHAGEVAGKEALLRLVRELALGERASLLRELVLLIGPTYNADGTERVDLRNRPRQYGPLGGMGTRTNAQGLDLNRDQMKLDSPEARSLAHLFNRFDPHVFVDLHTTNGTQHAYHLTYSPPLHPATPSAIDDLLREDLLPRVTHEVEARYGWHFWHYGNAFERDGVQGWYTFDHRPRFVTNYAGLRNRIGILSEAYSYATFEDRILASELFVEGILRWVRDHPERVMALAEEEDARELPGSRIPVRGGFPEEAPIHPILMGAVEEEAHPWTGETILRRTDEVRERAMPAFVAFMGTEDEVVPAAYLIPRQIAPVVERLRAHGVRLEPAEDPDAGGVVTAALTAGEWQRFMVQDLVVAEQTFQGRNEVTLQGAWEGASQAQIPTEEALSQWLLLPMDQPLARLAFLLLEPRADDGFVNWGIMDDWLDSGAPFPILRVLP
;
A
#
# COMPACT_ATOMS: atom_id res chain seq x y z
N MET A 1 -1.95 -17.04 -108.96
CA MET A 1 -1.06 -18.13 -108.53
C MET A 1 -0.24 -17.64 -107.30
N HIS A 2 -0.70 -17.91 -106.12
CA HIS A 2 0.21 -18.03 -104.92
C HIS A 2 -0.66 -18.49 -103.75
N ARG A 3 -0.34 -19.61 -103.22
CA ARG A 3 -1.04 -20.31 -102.16
C ARG A 3 -0.70 -19.70 -100.84
N LEU A 4 -1.72 -19.24 -100.08
CA LEU A 4 -1.59 -18.88 -98.67
C LEU A 4 -1.60 -20.16 -97.83
N ARG A 5 -0.59 -20.34 -96.98
CA ARG A 5 -0.53 -21.37 -95.91
C ARG A 5 -0.92 -20.72 -94.61
N PHE A 6 -2.04 -21.19 -94.02
CA PHE A 6 -2.41 -20.89 -92.64
C PHE A 6 -1.58 -21.75 -91.65
N ALA A 7 -0.93 -21.10 -90.69
CA ALA A 7 -0.29 -21.77 -89.57
C ALA A 7 -1.23 -21.72 -88.39
N LEU A 8 -1.64 -22.89 -87.89
CA LEU A 8 -2.35 -23.03 -86.62
C LEU A 8 -1.39 -22.79 -85.47
N VAL A 9 -1.69 -21.81 -84.64
CA VAL A 9 -0.99 -21.62 -83.31
C VAL A 9 -1.88 -22.30 -82.27
N THR A 10 -1.30 -23.38 -81.68
CA THR A 10 -1.94 -24.10 -80.58
C THR A 10 -1.58 -23.38 -79.28
N LEU A 11 -2.59 -22.83 -78.61
CA LEU A 11 -2.48 -22.18 -77.28
C LEU A 11 -2.48 -23.26 -76.23
N ALA A 12 -1.32 -23.49 -75.57
CA ALA A 12 -1.21 -24.35 -74.37
C ALA A 12 -1.60 -23.56 -73.13
N VAL A 13 -2.74 -23.87 -72.55
CA VAL A 13 -3.18 -23.33 -71.24
C VAL A 13 -2.44 -24.11 -70.15
N ALA A 14 -1.49 -23.47 -69.48
CA ALA A 14 -0.85 -24.01 -68.30
C ALA A 14 -1.81 -23.81 -67.10
N LEU A 15 -2.37 -24.90 -66.58
CA LEU A 15 -3.01 -24.91 -65.26
C LEU A 15 -1.95 -24.74 -64.17
N VAL A 16 -1.88 -23.57 -63.56
CA VAL A 16 -1.17 -23.35 -62.32
C VAL A 16 -2.02 -23.93 -61.20
N GLY A 17 -1.61 -25.06 -60.65
CA GLY A 17 -2.21 -25.63 -59.44
C GLY A 17 -1.98 -24.72 -58.24
N LEU A 18 -3.06 -24.16 -57.73
CA LEU A 18 -3.10 -23.55 -56.40
C LEU A 18 -2.90 -24.68 -55.36
N SER A 19 -1.66 -24.89 -54.92
CA SER A 19 -1.42 -25.62 -53.67
C SER A 19 -2.04 -24.83 -52.53
N ALA A 20 -3.16 -25.33 -51.99
CA ALA A 20 -3.62 -24.89 -50.70
C ALA A 20 -2.50 -25.14 -49.66
N CYS A 21 -1.94 -24.07 -49.10
CA CYS A 21 -1.18 -24.19 -47.86
C CYS A 21 -2.13 -24.75 -46.79
N GLU A 22 -1.96 -26.03 -46.45
CA GLU A 22 -2.49 -26.54 -45.21
C GLU A 22 -1.91 -25.69 -44.07
N PRO A 23 -2.75 -25.24 -43.10
CA PRO A 23 -2.19 -24.58 -41.92
C PRO A 23 -1.23 -25.57 -41.28
N ALA A 24 0.00 -25.10 -41.05
CA ALA A 24 1.01 -25.87 -40.34
C ALA A 24 0.38 -26.43 -39.06
N ASP A 25 0.38 -27.75 -38.94
CA ASP A 25 0.04 -28.46 -37.72
C ASP A 25 0.83 -27.83 -36.58
N GLN A 26 0.14 -27.03 -35.74
CA GLN A 26 0.72 -26.55 -34.50
C GLN A 26 0.92 -27.80 -33.66
N GLY A 27 2.13 -28.36 -33.71
CA GLY A 27 2.53 -29.46 -32.88
C GLY A 27 2.05 -29.22 -31.45
N PRO A 28 1.91 -30.27 -30.62
CA PRO A 28 1.32 -30.16 -29.29
C PRO A 28 1.99 -28.99 -28.58
N ARG A 29 1.18 -27.95 -28.25
CA ARG A 29 1.65 -26.82 -27.43
C ARG A 29 2.30 -27.47 -26.23
N ALA A 30 3.60 -27.27 -26.04
CA ALA A 30 4.30 -27.72 -24.84
C ALA A 30 3.40 -27.30 -23.67
N GLN A 31 2.98 -28.25 -22.87
CA GLN A 31 2.12 -27.98 -21.72
C GLN A 31 2.89 -26.99 -20.86
N GLN A 32 2.38 -25.77 -20.75
CA GLN A 32 3.07 -24.72 -20.00
C GLN A 32 3.19 -25.20 -18.55
N ASP A 33 4.40 -25.19 -18.02
CA ASP A 33 4.64 -25.52 -16.63
C ASP A 33 4.19 -24.34 -15.75
N TRP A 34 3.24 -24.60 -14.86
CA TRP A 34 2.71 -23.64 -13.89
C TRP A 34 3.13 -23.99 -12.45
N THR A 35 4.08 -24.89 -12.30
CA THR A 35 4.59 -25.27 -10.99
C THR A 35 5.36 -24.13 -10.36
N LEU A 36 4.93 -23.70 -9.15
CA LEU A 36 5.60 -22.62 -8.43
C LEU A 36 6.82 -23.17 -7.65
N ARG A 37 7.81 -22.30 -7.41
CA ARG A 37 9.02 -22.65 -6.65
C ARG A 37 8.71 -23.26 -5.28
N ALA A 38 7.78 -22.67 -4.54
CA ALA A 38 7.39 -23.16 -3.22
C ALA A 38 6.86 -24.60 -3.29
N GLU A 39 5.99 -24.90 -4.24
CA GLU A 39 5.42 -26.24 -4.45
C GLU A 39 6.47 -27.23 -4.95
N ALA A 40 7.28 -26.85 -5.93
CA ALA A 40 8.34 -27.70 -6.51
C ALA A 40 9.40 -28.10 -5.47
N SER A 41 9.63 -27.28 -4.47
CA SER A 41 10.60 -27.50 -3.39
C SER A 41 10.02 -28.14 -2.12
N ASP A 42 8.75 -28.56 -2.16
CA ASP A 42 8.04 -29.02 -0.95
C ASP A 42 8.06 -27.93 0.15
N TYR A 43 7.76 -26.69 -0.24
CA TYR A 43 7.72 -25.49 0.61
C TYR A 43 9.03 -25.19 1.34
N ARG A 44 10.18 -25.55 0.75
CA ARG A 44 11.51 -25.27 1.31
C ARG A 44 12.14 -24.02 0.75
N GLU A 45 11.70 -23.56 -0.42
CA GLU A 45 12.22 -22.41 -1.14
C GLU A 45 11.09 -21.44 -1.52
N THR A 46 11.45 -20.20 -1.81
CA THR A 46 10.55 -19.16 -2.26
C THR A 46 11.01 -18.65 -3.63
N ALA A 47 10.09 -18.14 -4.45
CA ALA A 47 10.40 -17.64 -5.78
C ALA A 47 11.36 -16.44 -5.73
N SER A 48 12.37 -16.42 -6.61
CA SER A 48 13.23 -15.27 -6.88
C SER A 48 12.48 -14.17 -7.62
N TYR A 49 13.09 -12.99 -7.72
CA TYR A 49 12.53 -11.89 -8.51
C TYR A 49 12.31 -12.29 -9.98
N ASP A 50 13.28 -12.95 -10.60
CA ASP A 50 13.19 -13.39 -11.99
C ASP A 50 12.07 -14.42 -12.20
N GLU A 51 11.87 -15.34 -11.26
CA GLU A 51 10.75 -16.31 -11.31
C GLU A 51 9.39 -15.63 -11.17
N VAL A 52 9.30 -14.59 -10.34
CA VAL A 52 8.07 -13.75 -10.25
C VAL A 52 7.78 -13.10 -11.61
N ILE A 53 8.77 -12.42 -12.21
CA ILE A 53 8.59 -11.78 -13.52
C ILE A 53 8.18 -12.80 -14.59
N ALA A 54 8.86 -13.94 -14.65
CA ALA A 54 8.57 -14.99 -15.64
C ALA A 54 7.12 -15.50 -15.54
N LEU A 55 6.59 -15.69 -14.32
CA LEU A 55 5.21 -16.10 -14.09
C LEU A 55 4.21 -15.02 -14.55
N LEU A 56 4.46 -13.75 -14.19
CA LEU A 56 3.59 -12.63 -14.58
C LEU A 56 3.55 -12.45 -16.10
N GLU A 57 4.71 -12.55 -16.77
CA GLU A 57 4.78 -12.53 -18.22
C GLU A 57 4.04 -13.72 -18.86
N GLN A 58 4.17 -14.91 -18.27
CA GLN A 58 3.47 -16.10 -18.75
C GLN A 58 1.96 -15.91 -18.61
N ALA A 59 1.48 -15.39 -17.49
CA ALA A 59 0.07 -15.10 -17.25
C ALA A 59 -0.49 -14.10 -18.27
N ALA A 60 0.21 -12.98 -18.49
CA ALA A 60 -0.17 -11.96 -19.45
C ALA A 60 -0.19 -12.47 -20.91
N ARG A 61 0.68 -13.43 -21.26
CA ARG A 61 0.62 -14.09 -22.60
C ARG A 61 -0.50 -15.10 -22.74
N THR A 62 -1.01 -15.63 -21.64
CA THR A 62 -2.00 -16.72 -21.64
C THR A 62 -3.43 -16.20 -21.79
N ARG A 63 -3.73 -15.01 -21.23
CA ARG A 63 -5.07 -14.44 -21.23
C ARG A 63 -5.09 -12.96 -21.63
N PRO A 64 -6.06 -12.56 -22.45
CA PRO A 64 -6.16 -11.17 -22.92
C PRO A 64 -6.67 -10.18 -21.86
N ASP A 65 -7.16 -10.63 -20.72
CA ASP A 65 -7.62 -9.85 -19.58
C ASP A 65 -6.60 -9.76 -18.43
N LEU A 66 -5.34 -10.16 -18.73
CA LEU A 66 -4.18 -10.03 -17.83
C LEU A 66 -3.08 -9.23 -18.53
N HIS A 67 -2.68 -8.10 -17.94
CA HIS A 67 -1.70 -7.19 -18.52
C HIS A 67 -0.57 -6.90 -17.54
N LEU A 68 0.67 -7.23 -17.90
CA LEU A 68 1.84 -6.88 -17.10
C LEU A 68 2.29 -5.45 -17.42
N THR A 69 2.49 -4.67 -16.37
CA THR A 69 3.12 -3.34 -16.42
C THR A 69 4.07 -3.17 -15.24
N TYR A 70 4.68 -1.99 -15.14
CA TYR A 70 5.59 -1.64 -14.05
C TYR A 70 5.22 -0.27 -13.51
N PHE A 71 5.18 -0.11 -12.20
CA PHE A 71 4.78 1.15 -11.57
C PHE A 71 5.96 1.99 -11.07
N GLY A 72 7.19 1.50 -11.22
CA GLY A 72 8.41 2.19 -10.84
C GLY A 72 9.63 1.29 -10.81
N TYR A 73 10.62 1.71 -10.03
CA TYR A 73 11.91 1.02 -9.91
C TYR A 73 12.38 0.98 -8.47
N SER A 74 13.09 -0.10 -8.11
CA SER A 74 13.83 -0.20 -6.86
C SER A 74 15.11 0.64 -6.88
N ASN A 75 15.78 0.76 -5.74
CA ASN A 75 17.03 1.49 -5.62
C ASN A 75 18.15 0.93 -6.52
N GLU A 76 18.21 -0.39 -6.74
CA GLU A 76 19.17 -1.04 -7.65
C GLU A 76 18.68 -1.06 -9.11
N GLY A 77 17.54 -0.42 -9.41
CA GLY A 77 17.01 -0.27 -10.77
C GLY A 77 16.18 -1.45 -11.27
N ARG A 78 15.72 -2.36 -10.40
CA ARG A 78 14.79 -3.43 -10.78
C ARG A 78 13.39 -2.85 -10.99
N PRO A 79 12.73 -3.12 -12.13
CA PRO A 79 11.34 -2.71 -12.34
C PRO A 79 10.40 -3.31 -11.27
N LEU A 80 9.47 -2.52 -10.75
CA LEU A 80 8.47 -2.98 -9.80
C LEU A 80 7.24 -3.48 -10.56
N PRO A 81 6.98 -4.81 -10.58
CA PRO A 81 5.97 -5.39 -11.44
C PRO A 81 4.56 -5.18 -10.90
N LEU A 82 3.61 -4.98 -11.81
CA LEU A 82 2.19 -4.90 -11.54
C LEU A 82 1.41 -5.67 -12.61
N LEU A 83 0.70 -6.71 -12.21
CA LEU A 83 -0.26 -7.38 -13.09
C LEU A 83 -1.63 -6.72 -12.91
N VAL A 84 -2.14 -6.16 -13.99
CA VAL A 84 -3.53 -5.65 -14.07
C VAL A 84 -4.39 -6.77 -14.61
N ALA A 85 -5.42 -7.15 -13.85
CA ALA A 85 -6.30 -8.26 -14.18
C ALA A 85 -7.77 -7.82 -14.07
N GLY A 86 -8.55 -7.95 -15.14
CA GLY A 86 -9.95 -7.50 -15.18
C GLY A 86 -10.47 -7.38 -16.60
N PRO A 87 -11.69 -6.88 -16.81
CA PRO A 87 -12.26 -6.69 -18.13
C PRO A 87 -11.70 -5.42 -18.81
N VAL A 88 -10.37 -5.31 -18.83
CA VAL A 88 -9.60 -4.17 -19.33
C VAL A 88 -8.92 -4.54 -20.66
N THR A 89 -8.65 -3.55 -21.50
CA THR A 89 -7.99 -3.75 -22.80
C THR A 89 -6.47 -3.64 -22.74
N ASP A 90 -5.97 -2.99 -21.70
CA ASP A 90 -4.54 -2.79 -21.43
C ASP A 90 -4.32 -2.43 -19.94
N ALA A 91 -3.10 -2.10 -19.55
CA ALA A 91 -2.75 -1.70 -18.19
C ALA A 91 -2.81 -0.18 -17.95
N GLU A 92 -3.42 0.60 -18.85
CA GLU A 92 -3.52 2.04 -18.66
C GLU A 92 -4.70 2.41 -17.73
N PRO A 93 -4.56 3.46 -16.91
CA PRO A 93 -5.60 3.87 -15.97
C PRO A 93 -6.96 4.12 -16.62
N ALA A 94 -6.99 4.71 -17.81
CA ALA A 94 -8.24 4.97 -18.52
C ALA A 94 -9.01 3.67 -18.81
N SER A 95 -8.32 2.60 -19.23
CA SER A 95 -8.93 1.28 -19.47
C SER A 95 -9.52 0.68 -18.18
N ILE A 96 -8.89 0.97 -17.01
CA ILE A 96 -9.35 0.51 -15.70
C ILE A 96 -10.59 1.30 -15.27
N TRP A 97 -10.54 2.62 -15.34
CA TRP A 97 -11.65 3.49 -14.90
C TRP A 97 -12.89 3.36 -15.78
N ASP A 98 -12.71 3.13 -17.09
CA ASP A 98 -13.82 2.91 -18.02
C ASP A 98 -14.63 1.64 -17.68
N THR A 99 -14.11 0.73 -16.87
CA THR A 99 -14.86 -0.46 -16.41
C THR A 99 -15.98 -0.12 -15.44
N GLY A 100 -15.84 0.96 -14.66
CA GLY A 100 -16.75 1.30 -13.56
C GLY A 100 -16.78 0.26 -12.43
N LEU A 101 -15.75 -0.56 -12.30
CA LEU A 101 -15.64 -1.63 -11.29
C LEU A 101 -14.74 -1.21 -10.11
N PRO A 102 -14.92 -1.84 -8.93
CA PRO A 102 -13.97 -1.66 -7.83
C PRO A 102 -12.57 -2.10 -8.22
N VAL A 103 -11.58 -1.28 -7.87
CA VAL A 103 -10.16 -1.57 -8.08
C VAL A 103 -9.55 -2.00 -6.75
N VAL A 104 -8.94 -3.19 -6.71
CA VAL A 104 -8.28 -3.74 -5.52
C VAL A 104 -6.80 -3.92 -5.80
N TYR A 105 -5.94 -3.27 -5.02
CA TYR A 105 -4.50 -3.46 -5.07
C TYR A 105 -4.04 -4.44 -3.99
N LEU A 106 -3.43 -5.53 -4.42
CA LEU A 106 -2.84 -6.57 -3.60
C LEU A 106 -1.32 -6.44 -3.65
N GLN A 107 -0.71 -6.09 -2.54
CA GLN A 107 0.74 -5.95 -2.39
C GLN A 107 1.30 -7.03 -1.48
N ALA A 108 2.49 -7.50 -1.79
CA ALA A 108 3.25 -8.35 -0.89
C ALA A 108 4.73 -7.97 -0.89
N ASN A 109 5.43 -8.52 0.08
CA ASN A 109 6.89 -8.49 0.13
C ASN A 109 7.49 -7.09 0.29
N ILE A 110 6.80 -6.17 0.99
CA ILE A 110 7.38 -4.90 1.43
C ILE A 110 8.57 -5.16 2.38
N HIS A 111 8.46 -6.19 3.21
CA HIS A 111 9.58 -6.81 3.91
C HIS A 111 9.92 -8.11 3.18
N ALA A 112 11.03 -8.13 2.47
CA ALA A 112 11.32 -9.21 1.53
C ALA A 112 11.61 -10.58 2.17
N GLY A 113 11.73 -10.65 3.49
CA GLY A 113 11.76 -11.90 4.24
C GLY A 113 10.38 -12.48 4.59
N GLU A 114 9.29 -11.74 4.32
CA GLU A 114 7.91 -12.11 4.62
C GLU A 114 7.24 -12.66 3.36
N VAL A 115 7.70 -13.84 2.93
CA VAL A 115 7.47 -14.36 1.58
C VAL A 115 6.12 -15.07 1.38
N ALA A 116 5.34 -15.32 2.44
CA ALA A 116 4.08 -16.07 2.33
C ALA A 116 3.04 -15.35 1.46
N GLY A 117 2.89 -14.03 1.65
CA GLY A 117 1.99 -13.21 0.82
C GLY A 117 2.39 -13.18 -0.65
N LYS A 118 3.70 -13.12 -0.94
CA LYS A 118 4.22 -13.22 -2.32
C LYS A 118 3.77 -14.53 -2.98
N GLU A 119 4.00 -15.66 -2.35
CA GLU A 119 3.63 -16.97 -2.90
C GLU A 119 2.11 -17.13 -3.03
N ALA A 120 1.32 -16.59 -2.09
CA ALA A 120 -0.13 -16.56 -2.19
C ALA A 120 -0.61 -15.77 -3.43
N LEU A 121 0.00 -14.61 -3.71
CA LEU A 121 -0.31 -13.84 -4.91
C LEU A 121 0.15 -14.53 -6.20
N LEU A 122 1.27 -15.26 -6.19
CA LEU A 122 1.71 -16.05 -7.35
C LEU A 122 0.73 -17.21 -7.64
N ARG A 123 0.17 -17.84 -6.60
CA ARG A 123 -0.89 -18.86 -6.77
C ARG A 123 -2.15 -18.25 -7.35
N LEU A 124 -2.59 -17.08 -6.83
CA LEU A 124 -3.73 -16.34 -7.40
C LEU A 124 -3.50 -16.02 -8.88
N VAL A 125 -2.33 -15.51 -9.26
CA VAL A 125 -1.99 -15.22 -10.67
C VAL A 125 -2.08 -16.46 -11.54
N ARG A 126 -1.55 -17.59 -11.09
CA ARG A 126 -1.67 -18.88 -11.79
C ARG A 126 -3.13 -19.28 -11.98
N GLU A 127 -3.94 -19.25 -10.94
CA GLU A 127 -5.36 -19.61 -10.98
C GLU A 127 -6.17 -18.69 -11.91
N LEU A 128 -5.87 -17.39 -11.91
CA LEU A 128 -6.43 -16.45 -12.87
C LEU A 128 -6.03 -16.81 -14.30
N ALA A 129 -4.75 -17.09 -14.56
CA ALA A 129 -4.25 -17.45 -15.89
C ALA A 129 -4.86 -18.76 -16.41
N LEU A 130 -5.06 -19.74 -15.55
CA LEU A 130 -5.72 -21.00 -15.88
C LEU A 130 -7.24 -20.89 -15.99
N GLY A 131 -7.82 -19.77 -15.59
CA GLY A 131 -9.26 -19.51 -15.66
C GLY A 131 -10.06 -20.04 -14.46
N GLU A 132 -9.42 -20.62 -13.45
CA GLU A 132 -10.08 -21.17 -12.27
C GLU A 132 -10.78 -20.09 -11.44
N ARG A 133 -10.25 -18.85 -11.45
CA ARG A 133 -10.83 -17.69 -10.77
C ARG A 133 -11.30 -16.58 -11.73
N ALA A 134 -11.50 -16.90 -13.00
CA ALA A 134 -11.91 -15.93 -14.02
C ALA A 134 -13.25 -15.21 -13.71
N SER A 135 -14.08 -15.76 -12.83
CA SER A 135 -15.30 -15.09 -12.38
C SER A 135 -15.03 -13.79 -11.63
N LEU A 136 -13.93 -13.69 -10.88
CA LEU A 136 -13.55 -12.46 -10.19
C LEU A 136 -13.31 -11.31 -11.17
N LEU A 137 -12.67 -11.61 -12.30
CA LEU A 137 -12.28 -10.60 -13.31
C LEU A 137 -13.47 -9.99 -14.08
N ARG A 138 -14.69 -10.47 -13.88
CA ARG A 138 -15.88 -9.85 -14.46
C ARG A 138 -16.47 -8.73 -13.59
N GLU A 139 -16.10 -8.70 -12.33
CA GLU A 139 -16.75 -7.88 -11.30
C GLU A 139 -15.75 -7.02 -10.52
N LEU A 140 -14.44 -7.25 -10.73
CA LEU A 140 -13.34 -6.53 -10.09
C LEU A 140 -12.22 -6.25 -11.09
N VAL A 141 -11.49 -5.16 -10.85
CA VAL A 141 -10.15 -4.98 -11.41
C VAL A 141 -9.14 -5.21 -10.29
N LEU A 142 -8.20 -6.13 -10.52
CA LEU A 142 -7.15 -6.46 -9.58
C LEU A 142 -5.82 -5.86 -10.06
N LEU A 143 -5.13 -5.17 -9.19
CA LEU A 143 -3.76 -4.74 -9.32
C LEU A 143 -2.94 -5.66 -8.42
N ILE A 144 -2.05 -6.49 -8.99
CA ILE A 144 -1.33 -7.52 -8.22
C ILE A 144 0.16 -7.21 -8.30
N GLY A 145 0.76 -6.79 -7.16
CA GLY A 145 2.18 -6.51 -6.97
C GLY A 145 2.84 -7.52 -6.02
N PRO A 146 3.27 -8.69 -6.48
CA PRO A 146 3.74 -9.76 -5.61
C PRO A 146 5.08 -9.46 -4.92
N THR A 147 5.89 -8.55 -5.46
CA THR A 147 7.21 -8.23 -4.92
C THR A 147 7.48 -6.73 -4.99
N TYR A 148 7.21 -6.04 -3.88
CA TYR A 148 7.46 -4.60 -3.78
C TYR A 148 8.92 -4.28 -3.44
N ASN A 149 9.53 -4.98 -2.47
CA ASN A 149 10.95 -4.84 -2.13
C ASN A 149 11.78 -5.77 -3.02
N ALA A 150 11.92 -5.43 -4.30
CA ALA A 150 12.60 -6.24 -5.29
C ALA A 150 14.07 -6.49 -4.94
N ASP A 151 14.77 -5.48 -4.42
CA ASP A 151 16.20 -5.60 -4.05
C ASP A 151 16.38 -6.48 -2.82
N GLY A 152 15.54 -6.33 -1.81
CA GLY A 152 15.55 -7.16 -0.61
C GLY A 152 15.23 -8.63 -0.92
N THR A 153 14.39 -8.89 -1.95
CA THR A 153 14.03 -10.24 -2.39
C THR A 153 15.24 -11.03 -2.86
N GLU A 154 16.18 -10.40 -3.57
CA GLU A 154 17.38 -11.03 -4.09
C GLU A 154 18.49 -11.22 -3.03
N ARG A 155 18.35 -10.63 -1.86
CA ARG A 155 19.31 -10.75 -0.74
C ARG A 155 18.94 -11.89 0.19
N VAL A 156 18.86 -13.10 -0.37
CA VAL A 156 18.48 -14.31 0.36
C VAL A 156 19.57 -14.74 1.32
N ASP A 157 19.22 -14.95 2.58
CA ASP A 157 20.07 -15.56 3.59
C ASP A 157 19.23 -16.44 4.54
N LEU A 158 19.85 -17.52 5.03
CA LEU A 158 19.22 -18.46 5.96
C LEU A 158 18.91 -17.86 7.33
N ARG A 159 19.48 -16.68 7.64
CA ARG A 159 19.36 -15.98 8.93
C ARG A 159 18.50 -14.73 8.87
N ASN A 160 17.93 -14.40 7.72
CA ASN A 160 17.18 -13.14 7.56
C ASN A 160 15.92 -13.03 8.43
N ARG A 161 15.33 -14.12 8.83
CA ARG A 161 14.16 -14.15 9.74
C ARG A 161 14.43 -15.17 10.85
N PRO A 162 15.24 -14.84 11.85
CA PRO A 162 15.61 -15.78 12.91
C PRO A 162 14.35 -16.28 13.61
N ARG A 163 14.35 -17.58 13.95
CA ARG A 163 13.25 -18.33 14.59
C ARG A 163 12.00 -18.55 13.72
N GLN A 164 11.82 -17.91 12.56
CA GLN A 164 10.69 -18.21 11.68
C GLN A 164 10.75 -19.66 11.17
N TYR A 165 9.60 -20.31 11.10
CA TYR A 165 9.50 -21.68 10.59
C TYR A 165 9.45 -21.72 9.06
N GLY A 166 10.61 -21.77 8.40
CA GLY A 166 10.73 -21.81 6.93
C GLY A 166 10.35 -20.51 6.20
N PRO A 167 10.58 -20.45 4.88
CA PRO A 167 11.20 -21.50 4.06
C PRO A 167 12.64 -21.79 4.47
N LEU A 168 13.01 -23.08 4.49
CA LEU A 168 14.32 -23.52 4.98
C LEU A 168 15.48 -23.10 4.05
N GLY A 169 15.20 -22.84 2.77
CA GLY A 169 16.15 -22.33 1.78
C GLY A 169 16.57 -20.87 1.99
N GLY A 170 16.00 -20.23 3.01
CA GLY A 170 16.23 -18.82 3.27
C GLY A 170 15.21 -17.92 2.57
N MET A 171 15.30 -16.64 2.87
CA MET A 171 14.39 -15.61 2.37
C MET A 171 15.10 -14.26 2.29
N GLY A 172 14.50 -13.28 1.63
CA GLY A 172 15.05 -11.94 1.47
C GLY A 172 15.21 -11.17 2.79
N THR A 173 15.80 -9.99 2.71
CA THR A 173 16.01 -9.11 3.86
C THR A 173 14.84 -8.15 4.07
N ARG A 174 14.65 -7.66 5.30
CA ARG A 174 13.57 -6.72 5.64
C ARG A 174 13.69 -5.40 4.89
N THR A 175 14.88 -4.82 4.85
CA THR A 175 15.13 -3.49 4.29
C THR A 175 15.39 -3.53 2.79
N ASN A 176 15.21 -2.37 2.12
CA ASN A 176 15.63 -2.20 0.74
C ASN A 176 17.16 -2.10 0.61
N ALA A 177 17.66 -1.82 -0.60
CA ALA A 177 19.09 -1.70 -0.86
C ALA A 177 19.79 -0.54 -0.14
N GLN A 178 19.03 0.49 0.27
CA GLN A 178 19.53 1.62 1.06
C GLN A 178 19.55 1.34 2.58
N GLY A 179 19.07 0.19 3.03
CA GLY A 179 18.91 -0.14 4.44
C GLY A 179 17.65 0.48 5.07
N LEU A 180 16.73 1.03 4.27
CA LEU A 180 15.48 1.60 4.73
C LEU A 180 14.39 0.52 4.83
N ASP A 181 13.57 0.61 5.87
CA ASP A 181 12.32 -0.12 5.99
C ASP A 181 11.25 0.59 5.16
N LEU A 182 10.83 -0.03 4.06
CA LEU A 182 9.86 0.55 3.14
C LEU A 182 8.48 0.77 3.78
N ASN A 183 8.14 0.03 4.83
CA ASN A 183 6.93 0.26 5.62
C ASN A 183 7.12 1.31 6.74
N ARG A 184 8.09 2.22 6.57
CA ARG A 184 8.36 3.42 7.38
C ARG A 184 8.63 4.64 6.51
N ASP A 185 8.35 4.56 5.19
CA ASP A 185 8.79 5.56 4.23
C ASP A 185 7.65 6.33 3.55
N GLN A 186 6.38 5.99 3.85
CA GLN A 186 5.24 6.52 3.09
C GLN A 186 5.00 8.02 3.28
N MET A 187 5.39 8.62 4.41
CA MET A 187 5.23 10.06 4.63
C MET A 187 6.43 10.87 4.09
N LYS A 188 7.64 10.34 4.22
CA LYS A 188 8.86 11.08 3.84
C LYS A 188 9.32 10.84 2.40
N LEU A 189 8.93 9.73 1.75
CA LEU A 189 9.25 9.37 0.37
C LEU A 189 10.76 9.48 0.04
N ASP A 190 11.62 8.93 0.88
CA ASP A 190 13.08 9.00 0.69
C ASP A 190 13.58 7.95 -0.31
N SER A 191 12.95 6.76 -0.32
CA SER A 191 13.31 5.69 -1.27
C SER A 191 12.61 5.86 -2.64
N PRO A 192 13.22 5.38 -3.73
CA PRO A 192 12.57 5.33 -5.03
C PRO A 192 11.33 4.42 -5.02
N GLU A 193 11.34 3.35 -4.21
CA GLU A 193 10.21 2.45 -4.03
C GLU A 193 9.01 3.17 -3.42
N ALA A 194 9.18 3.97 -2.36
CA ALA A 194 8.08 4.71 -1.75
C ALA A 194 7.50 5.78 -2.71
N ARG A 195 8.35 6.44 -3.50
CA ARG A 195 7.90 7.35 -4.57
C ARG A 195 7.14 6.62 -5.66
N SER A 196 7.59 5.42 -6.02
CA SER A 196 6.90 4.55 -7.00
C SER A 196 5.54 4.12 -6.50
N LEU A 197 5.41 3.77 -5.22
CA LEU A 197 4.13 3.40 -4.61
C LEU A 197 3.17 4.60 -4.53
N ALA A 198 3.65 5.78 -4.15
CA ALA A 198 2.85 7.00 -4.19
C ALA A 198 2.37 7.30 -5.61
N HIS A 199 3.23 7.09 -6.62
CA HIS A 199 2.85 7.22 -8.03
C HIS A 199 1.79 6.19 -8.45
N LEU A 200 1.88 4.94 -7.97
CA LEU A 200 0.86 3.91 -8.21
C LEU A 200 -0.50 4.38 -7.67
N PHE A 201 -0.55 4.84 -6.42
CA PHE A 201 -1.78 5.38 -5.83
C PHE A 201 -2.33 6.57 -6.63
N ASN A 202 -1.46 7.50 -7.06
CA ASN A 202 -1.90 8.66 -7.85
C ASN A 202 -2.42 8.28 -9.25
N ARG A 203 -1.85 7.21 -9.85
CA ARG A 203 -2.14 6.81 -11.22
C ARG A 203 -3.36 5.88 -11.30
N PHE A 204 -3.45 4.91 -10.43
CA PHE A 204 -4.47 3.85 -10.50
C PHE A 204 -5.59 4.01 -9.47
N ASP A 205 -5.35 4.76 -8.42
CA ASP A 205 -6.29 5.12 -7.36
C ASP A 205 -7.16 3.94 -6.86
N PRO A 206 -6.56 2.87 -6.32
CA PRO A 206 -7.31 1.69 -5.91
C PRO A 206 -8.24 2.00 -4.74
N HIS A 207 -9.48 1.51 -4.79
CA HIS A 207 -10.47 1.66 -3.72
C HIS A 207 -10.09 0.87 -2.48
N VAL A 208 -9.48 -0.30 -2.67
CA VAL A 208 -9.03 -1.21 -1.60
C VAL A 208 -7.56 -1.54 -1.80
N PHE A 209 -6.81 -1.45 -0.73
CA PHE A 209 -5.40 -1.82 -0.66
C PHE A 209 -5.19 -2.89 0.42
N VAL A 210 -4.54 -3.99 0.07
CA VAL A 210 -4.19 -5.07 0.99
C VAL A 210 -2.69 -5.28 0.97
N ASP A 211 -2.03 -5.17 2.13
CA ASP A 211 -0.59 -5.39 2.29
C ASP A 211 -0.34 -6.68 3.06
N LEU A 212 0.36 -7.62 2.42
CA LEU A 212 0.55 -8.98 2.92
C LEU A 212 1.91 -9.15 3.60
N HIS A 213 1.88 -9.45 4.89
CA HIS A 213 3.01 -9.59 5.79
C HIS A 213 3.10 -10.96 6.47
N THR A 214 4.11 -11.10 7.32
CA THR A 214 4.30 -12.24 8.22
C THR A 214 4.72 -11.71 9.59
N THR A 215 4.01 -12.12 10.66
CA THR A 215 4.24 -11.67 12.03
C THR A 215 5.61 -12.04 12.57
N ASN A 216 5.92 -11.48 13.74
CA ASN A 216 6.96 -11.92 14.65
C ASN A 216 6.48 -11.70 16.09
N GLY A 217 7.24 -12.20 17.08
CA GLY A 217 7.05 -11.89 18.50
C GLY A 217 6.14 -12.86 19.24
N THR A 218 4.94 -12.46 19.63
CA THR A 218 4.06 -13.21 20.53
C THR A 218 3.67 -14.59 20.00
N GLN A 219 3.71 -15.60 20.87
CA GLN A 219 3.21 -16.95 20.59
C GLN A 219 1.69 -16.96 20.78
N HIS A 220 0.96 -16.77 19.70
CA HIS A 220 -0.50 -16.82 19.68
C HIS A 220 -1.03 -17.98 18.83
N ALA A 221 -2.32 -18.29 18.95
CA ALA A 221 -2.95 -19.39 18.23
C ALA A 221 -3.65 -18.95 16.93
N TYR A 222 -3.67 -17.67 16.61
CA TYR A 222 -4.23 -17.19 15.35
C TYR A 222 -3.37 -17.65 14.17
N HIS A 223 -3.98 -18.03 13.06
CA HIS A 223 -3.31 -18.40 11.82
C HIS A 223 -2.88 -17.17 11.03
N LEU A 224 -3.65 -16.10 11.18
CA LEU A 224 -3.38 -14.80 10.61
C LEU A 224 -3.93 -13.73 11.54
N THR A 225 -3.23 -12.60 11.63
CA THR A 225 -3.73 -11.39 12.26
C THR A 225 -3.84 -10.27 11.24
N TYR A 226 -4.73 -9.31 11.46
CA TYR A 226 -5.00 -8.23 10.51
C TYR A 226 -5.19 -6.89 11.21
N SER A 227 -5.13 -5.80 10.46
CA SER A 227 -5.49 -4.48 10.98
C SER A 227 -6.15 -3.62 9.91
N PRO A 228 -7.17 -2.82 10.27
CA PRO A 228 -7.55 -1.64 9.50
C PRO A 228 -6.48 -0.55 9.64
N PRO A 229 -6.62 0.60 8.95
CA PRO A 229 -5.80 1.79 9.21
C PRO A 229 -5.99 2.24 10.67
N LEU A 230 -4.90 2.58 11.34
CA LEU A 230 -4.91 2.88 12.78
C LEU A 230 -4.81 4.37 13.11
N HIS A 231 -4.53 5.23 12.11
CA HIS A 231 -4.42 6.66 12.37
C HIS A 231 -5.78 7.24 12.74
N PRO A 232 -5.91 7.96 13.88
CA PRO A 232 -7.22 8.48 14.34
C PRO A 232 -7.85 9.52 13.40
N ALA A 233 -7.09 10.06 12.44
CA ALA A 233 -7.62 10.89 11.37
C ALA A 233 -8.15 10.09 10.16
N THR A 234 -8.07 8.76 10.14
CA THR A 234 -8.74 7.94 9.12
C THR A 234 -10.24 8.23 9.14
N PRO A 235 -10.92 8.33 7.97
CA PRO A 235 -12.38 8.49 7.96
C PRO A 235 -13.09 7.42 8.79
N SER A 236 -13.96 7.83 9.69
CA SER A 236 -14.69 6.88 10.56
C SER A 236 -15.51 5.88 9.76
N ALA A 237 -16.08 6.30 8.61
CA ALA A 237 -16.84 5.41 7.75
C ALA A 237 -15.98 4.26 7.17
N ILE A 238 -14.69 4.47 6.95
CA ILE A 238 -13.74 3.42 6.55
C ILE A 238 -13.43 2.50 7.74
N ASP A 239 -13.16 3.06 8.91
CA ASP A 239 -12.86 2.28 10.13
C ASP A 239 -14.05 1.43 10.55
N ASP A 240 -15.27 1.99 10.58
CA ASP A 240 -16.52 1.30 10.88
C ASP A 240 -16.80 0.17 9.89
N LEU A 241 -16.66 0.42 8.58
CA LEU A 241 -16.81 -0.63 7.55
C LEU A 241 -15.88 -1.82 7.81
N LEU A 242 -14.62 -1.54 8.11
CA LEU A 242 -13.62 -2.58 8.32
C LEU A 242 -13.83 -3.33 9.62
N ARG A 243 -14.13 -2.63 10.74
CA ARG A 243 -14.24 -3.25 12.06
C ARG A 243 -15.58 -3.92 12.30
N GLU A 244 -16.68 -3.41 11.72
CA GLU A 244 -18.01 -3.90 12.01
C GLU A 244 -18.59 -4.84 10.94
N ASP A 245 -18.04 -4.83 9.72
CA ASP A 245 -18.58 -5.61 8.62
C ASP A 245 -17.53 -6.47 7.90
N LEU A 246 -16.60 -5.89 7.12
CA LEU A 246 -15.73 -6.65 6.23
C LEU A 246 -14.86 -7.66 6.98
N LEU A 247 -14.04 -7.19 7.93
CA LEU A 247 -13.08 -8.06 8.62
C LEU A 247 -13.76 -9.13 9.51
N PRO A 248 -14.83 -8.81 10.27
CA PRO A 248 -15.57 -9.85 11.00
C PRO A 248 -16.20 -10.90 10.10
N ARG A 249 -16.74 -10.54 8.92
CA ARG A 249 -17.31 -11.53 7.99
C ARG A 249 -16.26 -12.46 7.41
N VAL A 250 -15.12 -11.90 6.96
CA VAL A 250 -14.00 -12.71 6.46
C VAL A 250 -13.51 -13.67 7.54
N THR A 251 -13.32 -13.19 8.77
CA THR A 251 -12.90 -14.00 9.90
C THR A 251 -13.89 -15.15 10.18
N HIS A 252 -15.18 -14.82 10.25
CA HIS A 252 -16.23 -15.81 10.52
C HIS A 252 -16.33 -16.88 9.42
N GLU A 253 -16.21 -16.48 8.14
CA GLU A 253 -16.22 -17.44 7.03
C GLU A 253 -15.04 -18.41 7.07
N VAL A 254 -13.82 -17.90 7.34
CA VAL A 254 -12.63 -18.72 7.44
C VAL A 254 -12.73 -19.68 8.63
N GLU A 255 -13.19 -19.19 9.77
CA GLU A 255 -13.40 -20.05 10.94
C GLU A 255 -14.45 -21.14 10.69
N ALA A 256 -15.59 -20.78 10.10
CA ALA A 256 -16.68 -21.73 9.84
C ALA A 256 -16.29 -22.82 8.82
N ARG A 257 -15.44 -22.50 7.83
CA ARG A 257 -15.07 -23.43 6.75
C ARG A 257 -13.83 -24.28 7.06
N TYR A 258 -12.85 -23.68 7.76
CA TYR A 258 -11.51 -24.26 7.93
C TYR A 258 -11.13 -24.48 9.39
N GLY A 259 -11.90 -23.91 10.36
CA GLY A 259 -11.55 -23.94 11.77
C GLY A 259 -10.34 -23.08 12.13
N TRP A 260 -10.00 -22.14 11.25
CA TRP A 260 -8.84 -21.27 11.43
C TRP A 260 -9.26 -19.93 12.05
N HIS A 261 -8.49 -19.48 13.04
CA HIS A 261 -8.77 -18.26 13.78
C HIS A 261 -7.96 -17.09 13.20
N PHE A 262 -8.65 -16.02 12.86
CA PHE A 262 -8.07 -14.74 12.49
C PHE A 262 -8.49 -13.68 13.51
N TRP A 263 -7.64 -12.68 13.79
CA TRP A 263 -7.93 -11.63 14.76
C TRP A 263 -7.14 -10.36 14.47
N HIS A 264 -7.42 -9.30 15.20
CA HIS A 264 -6.66 -8.06 15.13
C HIS A 264 -5.18 -8.28 15.50
N TYR A 265 -4.29 -7.73 14.69
CA TYR A 265 -2.86 -7.77 14.91
C TYR A 265 -2.49 -7.16 16.27
N GLY A 266 -1.54 -7.77 16.95
CA GLY A 266 -0.98 -7.27 18.18
C GLY A 266 0.03 -8.24 18.80
N ASN A 267 0.57 -7.80 19.92
CA ASN A 267 1.48 -8.57 20.75
C ASN A 267 1.07 -8.47 22.22
N ALA A 268 1.24 -9.56 22.97
CA ALA A 268 0.98 -9.61 24.41
C ALA A 268 2.21 -9.16 25.18
N PHE A 269 2.18 -7.98 25.75
CA PHE A 269 3.25 -7.46 26.61
C PHE A 269 2.70 -6.49 27.66
N GLU A 270 3.54 -6.05 28.59
CA GLU A 270 3.22 -5.04 29.59
C GLU A 270 3.67 -3.66 29.10
N ARG A 271 2.77 -2.70 29.15
CA ARG A 271 3.03 -1.29 28.88
C ARG A 271 2.45 -0.44 30.01
N ASP A 272 3.25 0.43 30.60
CA ASP A 272 2.85 1.33 31.70
C ASP A 272 2.14 0.60 32.86
N GLY A 273 2.60 -0.63 33.17
CA GLY A 273 2.03 -1.48 34.23
C GLY A 273 0.77 -2.26 33.83
N VAL A 274 0.31 -2.15 32.58
CA VAL A 274 -0.87 -2.86 32.07
C VAL A 274 -0.45 -3.99 31.15
N GLN A 275 -0.70 -5.24 31.57
CA GLN A 275 -0.54 -6.40 30.69
C GLN A 275 -1.70 -6.46 29.70
N GLY A 276 -1.44 -6.36 28.40
CA GLY A 276 -2.47 -6.29 27.38
C GLY A 276 -2.03 -6.84 26.03
N TRP A 277 -2.96 -6.85 25.08
CA TRP A 277 -2.72 -7.11 23.68
C TRP A 277 -2.64 -5.75 22.96
N TYR A 278 -1.48 -5.40 22.42
CA TYR A 278 -1.22 -4.09 21.82
C TYR A 278 -0.93 -4.24 20.33
N THR A 279 -1.65 -3.49 19.50
CA THR A 279 -1.38 -3.40 18.06
C THR A 279 -0.13 -2.58 17.75
N PHE A 280 0.21 -2.44 16.46
CA PHE A 280 1.37 -1.64 16.03
C PHE A 280 1.05 -0.13 16.04
N ASP A 281 2.00 0.67 15.61
CA ASP A 281 1.97 2.12 15.63
C ASP A 281 0.92 2.71 14.66
N HIS A 282 0.20 3.75 15.08
CA HIS A 282 -0.82 4.45 14.31
C HIS A 282 -0.27 5.39 13.23
N ARG A 283 1.02 5.75 13.30
CA ARG A 283 1.60 6.76 12.41
C ARG A 283 1.50 6.36 10.94
N PRO A 284 1.23 7.33 10.02
CA PRO A 284 1.01 7.03 8.61
C PRO A 284 2.28 6.71 7.80
N ARG A 285 3.45 6.63 8.47
CA ARG A 285 4.66 6.01 7.89
C ARG A 285 4.44 4.56 7.47
N PHE A 286 3.46 3.88 8.07
CA PHE A 286 3.00 2.56 7.67
C PHE A 286 2.03 2.66 6.49
N VAL A 287 2.23 1.83 5.48
CA VAL A 287 1.52 1.95 4.20
C VAL A 287 -0.01 1.79 4.31
N THR A 288 -0.49 0.94 5.21
CA THR A 288 -1.94 0.76 5.44
C THR A 288 -2.59 1.98 6.11
N ASN A 289 -1.89 2.61 7.07
CA ASN A 289 -2.34 3.85 7.69
C ASN A 289 -2.31 5.00 6.67
N TYR A 290 -1.30 5.05 5.82
CA TYR A 290 -1.21 6.00 4.71
C TYR A 290 -2.38 5.86 3.73
N ALA A 291 -2.78 4.64 3.37
CA ALA A 291 -3.94 4.40 2.52
C ALA A 291 -5.24 4.95 3.14
N GLY A 292 -5.42 4.79 4.47
CA GLY A 292 -6.54 5.38 5.20
C GLY A 292 -6.59 6.91 5.12
N LEU A 293 -5.43 7.59 5.17
CA LEU A 293 -5.34 9.05 5.00
C LEU A 293 -5.57 9.52 3.55
N ARG A 294 -5.51 8.60 2.60
CA ARG A 294 -5.90 8.83 1.20
C ARG A 294 -7.37 8.51 0.94
N ASN A 295 -8.18 8.35 1.98
CA ASN A 295 -9.59 7.97 1.90
C ASN A 295 -9.82 6.60 1.24
N ARG A 296 -8.86 5.66 1.38
CA ARG A 296 -8.94 4.31 0.78
C ARG A 296 -9.01 3.24 1.86
N ILE A 297 -9.68 2.16 1.56
CA ILE A 297 -9.77 1.00 2.44
C ILE A 297 -8.40 0.31 2.48
N GLY A 298 -7.64 0.52 3.56
CA GLY A 298 -6.34 -0.12 3.79
C GLY A 298 -6.48 -1.33 4.70
N ILE A 299 -5.86 -2.46 4.37
CA ILE A 299 -5.91 -3.68 5.18
C ILE A 299 -4.52 -4.27 5.32
N LEU A 300 -4.06 -4.39 6.56
CA LEU A 300 -2.86 -5.17 6.90
C LEU A 300 -3.24 -6.63 7.08
N SER A 301 -2.45 -7.53 6.51
CA SER A 301 -2.53 -8.98 6.70
C SER A 301 -1.19 -9.49 7.23
N GLU A 302 -1.21 -10.30 8.31
CA GLU A 302 -0.02 -10.79 9.01
C GLU A 302 -0.13 -12.29 9.26
N ALA A 303 0.38 -13.12 8.34
CA ALA A 303 0.43 -14.56 8.51
C ALA A 303 1.38 -14.96 9.66
N TYR A 304 1.05 -16.01 10.42
CA TYR A 304 1.77 -16.35 11.65
C TYR A 304 3.14 -16.99 11.38
N SER A 305 4.24 -16.35 11.75
CA SER A 305 5.61 -16.77 11.40
C SER A 305 6.03 -18.15 11.89
N TYR A 306 5.40 -18.69 12.93
CA TYR A 306 5.72 -20.02 13.47
C TYR A 306 4.84 -21.14 12.89
N ALA A 307 3.84 -20.83 12.05
CA ALA A 307 3.16 -21.79 11.22
C ALA A 307 4.07 -22.31 10.10
N THR A 308 3.75 -23.45 9.50
CA THR A 308 4.47 -23.94 8.32
C THR A 308 4.41 -22.91 7.17
N PHE A 309 5.37 -22.95 6.26
CA PHE A 309 5.34 -22.02 5.12
C PHE A 309 4.11 -22.22 4.25
N GLU A 310 3.68 -23.47 4.06
CA GLU A 310 2.46 -23.81 3.36
C GLU A 310 1.21 -23.25 4.04
N ASP A 311 1.07 -23.41 5.38
CA ASP A 311 -0.06 -22.85 6.13
C ASP A 311 -0.11 -21.32 6.06
N ARG A 312 1.06 -20.66 6.09
CA ARG A 312 1.10 -19.19 5.93
C ARG A 312 0.63 -18.73 4.56
N ILE A 313 1.03 -19.44 3.50
CA ILE A 313 0.54 -19.16 2.14
C ILE A 313 -0.98 -19.34 2.11
N LEU A 314 -1.48 -20.46 2.60
CA LEU A 314 -2.92 -20.74 2.64
C LEU A 314 -3.69 -19.72 3.48
N ALA A 315 -3.18 -19.32 4.65
CA ALA A 315 -3.81 -18.27 5.46
C ALA A 315 -3.95 -16.95 4.71
N SER A 316 -2.88 -16.53 4.01
CA SER A 316 -2.89 -15.33 3.17
C SER A 316 -3.88 -15.44 2.01
N GLU A 317 -3.96 -16.60 1.34
CA GLU A 317 -4.93 -16.85 0.27
C GLU A 317 -6.37 -16.77 0.75
N LEU A 318 -6.69 -17.44 1.85
CA LEU A 318 -8.05 -17.45 2.42
C LEU A 318 -8.49 -16.05 2.82
N PHE A 319 -7.58 -15.26 3.37
CA PHE A 319 -7.86 -13.88 3.75
C PHE A 319 -8.10 -13.00 2.52
N VAL A 320 -7.21 -13.04 1.52
CA VAL A 320 -7.37 -12.32 0.25
C VAL A 320 -8.66 -12.75 -0.45
N GLU A 321 -8.95 -14.03 -0.55
CA GLU A 321 -10.17 -14.54 -1.18
C GLU A 321 -11.43 -14.02 -0.48
N GLY A 322 -11.41 -14.00 0.86
CA GLY A 322 -12.52 -13.46 1.65
C GLY A 322 -12.76 -11.98 1.37
N ILE A 323 -11.68 -11.17 1.32
CA ILE A 323 -11.76 -9.74 0.98
C ILE A 323 -12.29 -9.54 -0.44
N LEU A 324 -11.71 -10.23 -1.44
CA LEU A 324 -12.14 -10.09 -2.84
C LEU A 324 -13.60 -10.48 -3.03
N ARG A 325 -14.07 -11.53 -2.34
CA ARG A 325 -15.47 -11.94 -2.36
C ARG A 325 -16.36 -10.88 -1.74
N TRP A 326 -15.98 -10.32 -0.60
CA TRP A 326 -16.75 -9.27 0.05
C TRP A 326 -16.85 -8.01 -0.84
N VAL A 327 -15.74 -7.56 -1.45
CA VAL A 327 -15.70 -6.41 -2.36
C VAL A 327 -16.58 -6.64 -3.59
N ARG A 328 -16.49 -7.84 -4.19
CA ARG A 328 -17.33 -8.24 -5.32
C ARG A 328 -18.82 -8.19 -4.97
N ASP A 329 -19.19 -8.62 -3.78
CA ASP A 329 -20.57 -8.68 -3.33
C ASP A 329 -21.12 -7.29 -2.89
N HIS A 330 -20.23 -6.28 -2.71
CA HIS A 330 -20.58 -4.93 -2.27
C HIS A 330 -19.90 -3.82 -3.10
N PRO A 331 -19.89 -3.90 -4.44
CA PRO A 331 -19.11 -3.00 -5.28
C PRO A 331 -19.52 -1.53 -5.14
N GLU A 332 -20.84 -1.26 -5.14
CA GLU A 332 -21.38 0.09 -5.01
C GLU A 332 -20.99 0.74 -3.67
N ARG A 333 -21.00 -0.04 -2.58
CA ARG A 333 -20.62 0.46 -1.25
C ARG A 333 -19.16 0.86 -1.17
N VAL A 334 -18.27 0.07 -1.80
CA VAL A 334 -16.83 0.34 -1.83
C VAL A 334 -16.51 1.61 -2.62
N MET A 335 -17.11 1.75 -3.81
CA MET A 335 -16.89 2.91 -4.67
C MET A 335 -17.50 4.18 -4.08
N ALA A 336 -18.75 4.11 -3.61
CA ALA A 336 -19.43 5.25 -3.00
C ALA A 336 -18.69 5.77 -1.77
N LEU A 337 -18.14 4.88 -0.94
CA LEU A 337 -17.37 5.28 0.25
C LEU A 337 -16.13 6.11 -0.14
N ALA A 338 -15.38 5.69 -1.15
CA ALA A 338 -14.21 6.44 -1.62
C ALA A 338 -14.62 7.80 -2.21
N GLU A 339 -15.68 7.82 -3.04
CA GLU A 339 -16.20 9.03 -3.66
C GLU A 339 -16.73 10.04 -2.60
N GLU A 340 -17.48 9.57 -1.61
CA GLU A 340 -18.01 10.40 -0.52
C GLU A 340 -16.90 10.99 0.34
N GLU A 341 -15.85 10.23 0.67
CA GLU A 341 -14.74 10.72 1.47
C GLU A 341 -13.81 11.66 0.67
N ASP A 342 -13.66 11.45 -0.64
CA ASP A 342 -12.92 12.36 -1.51
C ASP A 342 -13.65 13.70 -1.72
N ALA A 343 -14.97 13.68 -1.72
CA ALA A 343 -15.81 14.88 -1.84
C ALA A 343 -16.06 15.60 -0.49
N ARG A 344 -15.59 15.04 0.63
CA ARG A 344 -15.83 15.59 1.95
C ARG A 344 -15.12 16.92 2.15
N GLU A 345 -15.86 17.95 2.44
CA GLU A 345 -15.32 19.26 2.83
C GLU A 345 -14.70 19.18 4.23
N LEU A 346 -13.40 19.42 4.34
CA LEU A 346 -12.66 19.39 5.60
C LEU A 346 -12.36 20.77 6.21
N PRO A 347 -12.26 21.88 5.45
CA PRO A 347 -11.97 23.19 6.02
C PRO A 347 -12.89 23.56 7.18
N GLY A 348 -12.30 24.05 8.29
CA GLY A 348 -13.02 24.38 9.53
C GLY A 348 -13.28 23.19 10.46
N SER A 349 -13.15 21.96 10.00
CA SER A 349 -13.25 20.77 10.88
C SER A 349 -11.99 20.63 11.75
N ARG A 350 -12.11 19.87 12.85
CA ARG A 350 -10.97 19.50 13.69
C ARG A 350 -10.57 18.06 13.40
N ILE A 351 -9.28 17.85 13.13
CA ILE A 351 -8.72 16.54 12.82
C ILE A 351 -7.56 16.25 13.78
N PRO A 352 -7.44 15.01 14.31
CA PRO A 352 -6.32 14.60 15.11
C PRO A 352 -4.99 14.71 14.35
N VAL A 353 -4.02 15.43 14.92
CA VAL A 353 -2.65 15.51 14.43
C VAL A 353 -1.71 14.58 15.19
N ARG A 354 -2.15 14.09 16.36
CA ARG A 354 -1.46 13.09 17.19
C ARG A 354 -2.41 12.01 17.66
N GLY A 355 -1.86 10.82 17.85
CA GLY A 355 -2.61 9.67 18.35
C GLY A 355 -1.95 9.03 19.57
N GLY A 356 -2.77 8.29 20.32
CA GLY A 356 -2.32 7.50 21.47
C GLY A 356 -3.31 6.37 21.74
N PHE A 357 -2.86 5.36 22.48
CA PHE A 357 -3.79 4.35 22.98
C PHE A 357 -4.80 4.99 23.96
N PRO A 358 -6.04 4.51 23.99
CA PRO A 358 -6.98 4.90 25.04
C PRO A 358 -6.44 4.47 26.43
N GLU A 359 -6.87 5.14 27.49
CA GLU A 359 -6.48 4.77 28.86
C GLU A 359 -6.95 3.37 29.26
N GLU A 360 -8.12 2.96 28.74
CA GLU A 360 -8.69 1.63 28.95
C GLU A 360 -9.07 1.01 27.59
N ALA A 361 -8.98 -0.32 27.51
CA ALA A 361 -9.42 -1.09 26.34
C ALA A 361 -10.34 -2.22 26.77
N PRO A 362 -11.29 -2.64 25.89
CA PRO A 362 -12.14 -3.78 26.15
C PRO A 362 -11.34 -5.04 26.46
N ILE A 363 -11.80 -5.81 27.46
CA ILE A 363 -11.25 -7.14 27.74
C ILE A 363 -11.70 -8.10 26.65
N HIS A 364 -10.74 -8.78 26.02
CA HIS A 364 -11.01 -9.78 24.99
C HIS A 364 -10.31 -11.11 25.32
N PRO A 365 -10.93 -12.27 25.01
CA PRO A 365 -10.28 -13.57 25.12
C PRO A 365 -9.26 -13.76 24.00
N ILE A 366 -8.02 -13.42 24.26
CA ILE A 366 -6.92 -13.60 23.30
C ILE A 366 -6.52 -15.07 23.25
N LEU A 367 -6.44 -15.63 22.05
CA LEU A 367 -6.01 -16.99 21.81
C LEU A 367 -4.48 -17.06 21.82
N MET A 368 -3.93 -17.48 22.94
CA MET A 368 -2.50 -17.75 23.09
C MET A 368 -2.18 -19.14 22.58
N GLY A 369 -1.02 -19.29 21.94
CA GLY A 369 -0.53 -20.56 21.41
C GLY A 369 0.72 -21.02 22.14
N ALA A 370 1.25 -22.16 21.70
CA ALA A 370 2.55 -22.67 22.08
C ALA A 370 3.38 -23.00 20.84
N VAL A 371 4.68 -23.07 21.03
CA VAL A 371 5.64 -23.45 19.98
C VAL A 371 6.58 -24.53 20.51
N GLU A 372 7.05 -25.38 19.60
CA GLU A 372 8.16 -26.29 19.83
C GLU A 372 9.42 -25.71 19.21
N GLU A 373 10.55 -25.93 19.88
CA GLU A 373 11.87 -25.57 19.37
C GLU A 373 12.43 -26.71 18.54
N GLU A 374 12.83 -26.38 17.30
CA GLU A 374 13.49 -27.31 16.39
C GLU A 374 14.83 -26.72 15.93
N ALA A 375 15.79 -27.57 15.59
CA ALA A 375 17.03 -27.12 14.98
C ALA A 375 16.84 -26.96 13.47
N HIS A 376 17.17 -25.78 12.93
CA HIS A 376 17.21 -25.57 11.49
C HIS A 376 18.18 -26.58 10.84
N PRO A 377 17.74 -27.38 9.83
CA PRO A 377 18.53 -28.53 9.35
C PRO A 377 19.88 -28.19 8.76
N TRP A 378 20.12 -26.96 8.32
CA TRP A 378 21.37 -26.53 7.67
C TRP A 378 22.22 -25.61 8.57
N THR A 379 21.61 -24.74 9.38
CA THR A 379 22.35 -23.80 10.23
C THR A 379 22.50 -24.31 11.66
N GLY A 380 21.63 -25.21 12.12
CA GLY A 380 21.55 -25.67 13.51
C GLY A 380 20.96 -24.64 14.49
N GLU A 381 20.57 -23.45 13.99
CA GLU A 381 19.93 -22.42 14.82
C GLU A 381 18.50 -22.82 15.18
N THR A 382 18.01 -22.32 16.31
CA THR A 382 16.65 -22.60 16.76
C THR A 382 15.62 -21.92 15.87
N ILE A 383 14.69 -22.73 15.32
CA ILE A 383 13.45 -22.28 14.70
C ILE A 383 12.27 -22.71 15.57
N LEU A 384 11.17 -21.96 15.48
CA LEU A 384 9.99 -22.21 16.31
C LEU A 384 8.86 -22.75 15.42
N ARG A 385 8.27 -23.88 15.82
CA ARG A 385 7.11 -24.46 15.13
C ARG A 385 5.86 -24.35 15.99
N ARG A 386 4.80 -23.76 15.43
CA ARG A 386 3.48 -23.70 16.06
C ARG A 386 2.98 -25.10 16.41
N THR A 387 2.36 -25.22 17.59
CA THR A 387 1.60 -26.41 17.98
C THR A 387 0.09 -26.14 17.86
N ASP A 388 -0.73 -27.17 18.03
CA ASP A 388 -2.19 -27.05 18.04
C ASP A 388 -2.74 -26.60 19.41
N GLU A 389 -1.86 -26.23 20.35
CA GLU A 389 -2.28 -25.78 21.66
C GLU A 389 -2.91 -24.39 21.59
N VAL A 390 -4.14 -24.27 22.09
CA VAL A 390 -4.89 -23.01 22.18
C VAL A 390 -5.29 -22.79 23.63
N ARG A 391 -4.93 -21.64 24.19
CA ARG A 391 -5.31 -21.19 25.52
C ARG A 391 -5.91 -19.80 25.47
N GLU A 392 -7.14 -19.64 25.91
CA GLU A 392 -7.72 -18.32 26.06
C GLU A 392 -7.10 -17.59 27.27
N ARG A 393 -6.73 -16.33 27.03
CA ARG A 393 -6.28 -15.41 28.07
C ARG A 393 -6.99 -14.09 27.94
N ALA A 394 -7.90 -13.81 28.87
CA ALA A 394 -8.60 -12.53 28.93
C ALA A 394 -7.63 -11.39 29.28
N MET A 395 -7.54 -10.38 28.41
CA MET A 395 -6.72 -9.19 28.64
C MET A 395 -7.26 -7.98 27.89
N PRO A 396 -6.95 -6.75 28.29
CA PRO A 396 -7.27 -5.55 27.53
C PRO A 396 -6.67 -5.62 26.12
N ALA A 397 -7.49 -5.32 25.08
CA ALA A 397 -7.08 -5.36 23.68
C ALA A 397 -7.02 -3.95 23.11
N PHE A 398 -5.82 -3.39 23.04
CA PHE A 398 -5.52 -2.07 22.50
C PHE A 398 -5.29 -2.18 20.98
N VAL A 399 -6.37 -2.30 20.23
CA VAL A 399 -6.37 -2.52 18.76
C VAL A 399 -6.83 -1.30 17.96
N ALA A 400 -6.97 -0.16 18.63
CA ALA A 400 -7.31 1.13 18.05
C ALA A 400 -6.59 2.26 18.78
N PHE A 401 -6.50 3.40 18.13
CA PHE A 401 -5.95 4.64 18.69
C PHE A 401 -7.03 5.72 18.72
N MET A 402 -6.84 6.70 19.60
CA MET A 402 -7.65 7.91 19.70
C MET A 402 -6.79 9.14 19.44
N GLY A 403 -7.42 10.24 18.99
CA GLY A 403 -6.77 11.54 18.90
C GLY A 403 -6.40 12.04 20.29
N THR A 404 -5.14 12.45 20.46
CA THR A 404 -4.64 13.08 21.70
C THR A 404 -4.46 14.58 21.55
N GLU A 405 -4.39 15.06 20.31
CA GLU A 405 -4.27 16.46 19.96
C GLU A 405 -4.94 16.70 18.61
N ASP A 406 -5.81 17.71 18.53
CA ASP A 406 -6.53 18.09 17.32
C ASP A 406 -6.14 19.49 16.85
N GLU A 407 -6.12 19.70 15.53
CA GLU A 407 -6.00 21.01 14.93
C GLU A 407 -7.11 21.31 13.93
N VAL A 408 -7.36 22.61 13.68
CA VAL A 408 -8.37 23.04 12.71
C VAL A 408 -7.78 22.96 11.31
N VAL A 409 -8.50 22.30 10.40
CA VAL A 409 -8.14 22.25 8.98
C VAL A 409 -8.36 23.64 8.35
N PRO A 410 -7.34 24.26 7.76
CA PRO A 410 -7.48 25.58 7.14
C PRO A 410 -8.23 25.49 5.81
N ALA A 411 -8.63 26.61 5.25
CA ALA A 411 -9.10 26.70 3.88
C ALA A 411 -7.97 26.50 2.87
N ALA A 412 -6.75 26.96 3.22
CA ALA A 412 -5.57 26.79 2.40
C ALA A 412 -4.27 26.96 3.20
N TYR A 413 -3.17 26.41 2.67
CA TYR A 413 -1.80 26.75 3.06
C TYR A 413 -1.11 27.57 1.97
N LEU A 414 -0.26 28.51 2.39
CA LEU A 414 0.69 29.19 1.51
C LEU A 414 2.10 28.69 1.82
N ILE A 415 2.75 28.15 0.81
CA ILE A 415 4.04 27.48 0.91
C ILE A 415 5.07 28.25 0.08
N PRO A 416 6.18 28.74 0.67
CA PRO A 416 7.25 29.35 -0.10
C PRO A 416 7.86 28.38 -1.12
N ARG A 417 7.96 28.77 -2.38
CA ARG A 417 8.56 27.93 -3.47
C ARG A 417 9.99 27.49 -3.15
N GLN A 418 10.71 28.27 -2.35
CA GLN A 418 12.09 27.96 -1.94
C GLN A 418 12.21 26.74 -1.03
N ILE A 419 11.14 26.27 -0.39
CA ILE A 419 11.14 25.05 0.41
C ILE A 419 10.95 23.86 -0.54
N ALA A 420 11.88 23.70 -1.47
CA ALA A 420 11.81 22.70 -2.54
C ALA A 420 11.56 21.27 -2.05
N PRO A 421 12.19 20.78 -0.95
CA PRO A 421 11.95 19.42 -0.47
C PRO A 421 10.49 19.15 -0.05
N VAL A 422 9.78 20.16 0.46
CA VAL A 422 8.35 20.06 0.81
C VAL A 422 7.50 20.05 -0.46
N VAL A 423 7.76 20.99 -1.38
CA VAL A 423 7.02 21.11 -2.64
C VAL A 423 7.13 19.85 -3.49
N GLU A 424 8.33 19.28 -3.61
CA GLU A 424 8.57 18.04 -4.37
C GLU A 424 7.80 16.86 -3.78
N ARG A 425 7.80 16.71 -2.44
CA ARG A 425 7.09 15.61 -1.77
C ARG A 425 5.58 15.75 -1.86
N LEU A 426 5.03 16.95 -1.67
CA LEU A 426 3.60 17.18 -1.85
C LEU A 426 3.14 16.79 -3.26
N ARG A 427 3.91 17.17 -4.29
CA ARG A 427 3.64 16.76 -5.68
C ARG A 427 3.77 15.24 -5.87
N ALA A 428 4.77 14.63 -5.27
CA ALA A 428 4.96 13.18 -5.34
C ALA A 428 3.80 12.41 -4.67
N HIS A 429 3.23 12.96 -3.59
CA HIS A 429 2.00 12.44 -2.97
C HIS A 429 0.74 12.65 -3.83
N GLY A 430 0.80 13.50 -4.87
CA GLY A 430 -0.35 13.83 -5.72
C GLY A 430 -1.17 15.02 -5.20
N VAL A 431 -0.66 15.74 -4.20
CA VAL A 431 -1.34 16.92 -3.64
C VAL A 431 -1.35 18.05 -4.66
N ARG A 432 -2.52 18.66 -4.87
CA ARG A 432 -2.71 19.79 -5.77
C ARG A 432 -2.07 21.04 -5.18
N LEU A 433 -1.16 21.63 -5.95
CA LEU A 433 -0.50 22.91 -5.66
C LEU A 433 -0.70 23.88 -6.84
N GLU A 434 -1.11 25.09 -6.54
CA GLU A 434 -1.41 26.14 -7.51
C GLU A 434 -0.45 27.32 -7.33
N PRO A 435 -0.14 28.10 -8.39
CA PRO A 435 0.54 29.38 -8.23
C PRO A 435 -0.31 30.34 -7.39
N ALA A 436 0.26 30.92 -6.34
CA ALA A 436 -0.51 31.81 -5.46
C ALA A 436 -0.92 33.15 -6.14
N GLU A 437 -0.25 33.50 -7.23
CA GLU A 437 -0.57 34.66 -8.08
C GLU A 437 -1.67 34.41 -9.10
N ASP A 438 -2.16 33.18 -9.25
CA ASP A 438 -3.17 32.85 -10.26
C ASP A 438 -4.56 33.32 -9.79
N PRO A 439 -5.19 34.30 -10.50
CA PRO A 439 -6.52 34.77 -10.12
C PRO A 439 -7.63 33.74 -10.33
N ASP A 440 -7.38 32.71 -11.13
CA ASP A 440 -8.31 31.59 -11.36
C ASP A 440 -8.10 30.44 -10.36
N ALA A 441 -7.11 30.55 -9.46
CA ALA A 441 -6.93 29.63 -8.35
C ALA A 441 -8.13 29.70 -7.39
N GLY A 442 -9.20 29.05 -7.77
CA GLY A 442 -10.49 28.78 -7.14
C GLY A 442 -11.08 29.89 -6.25
N GLY A 443 -12.31 30.28 -6.50
CA GLY A 443 -13.01 31.36 -5.78
C GLY A 443 -13.03 31.23 -4.25
N VAL A 444 -12.83 30.04 -3.69
CA VAL A 444 -12.68 29.78 -2.24
C VAL A 444 -11.41 30.44 -1.71
N VAL A 445 -10.32 30.38 -2.48
CA VAL A 445 -9.03 30.92 -2.08
C VAL A 445 -9.01 32.44 -2.15
N THR A 446 -9.54 33.03 -3.22
CA THR A 446 -9.63 34.49 -3.33
C THR A 446 -10.49 35.06 -2.20
N ALA A 447 -11.58 34.38 -1.82
CA ALA A 447 -12.40 34.77 -0.68
C ALA A 447 -11.63 34.59 0.65
N ALA A 448 -10.92 33.49 0.84
CA ALA A 448 -10.12 33.26 2.04
C ALA A 448 -8.91 34.22 2.14
N LEU A 449 -8.22 34.50 1.04
CA LEU A 449 -7.11 35.46 1.00
C LEU A 449 -7.57 36.90 1.32
N THR A 450 -8.82 37.25 1.01
CA THR A 450 -9.35 38.62 1.23
C THR A 450 -10.12 38.77 2.54
N ALA A 451 -10.75 37.72 3.05
CA ALA A 451 -11.64 37.78 4.21
C ALA A 451 -11.33 36.72 5.30
N GLY A 452 -10.45 35.75 5.01
CA GLY A 452 -10.07 34.69 5.95
C GLY A 452 -9.12 35.17 7.05
N GLU A 453 -9.06 34.39 8.13
CA GLU A 453 -8.14 34.64 9.24
C GLU A 453 -6.77 34.03 8.91
N TRP A 454 -5.77 34.88 8.69
CA TRP A 454 -4.39 34.47 8.45
C TRP A 454 -3.71 34.07 9.75
N GLN A 455 -3.04 32.92 9.72
CA GLN A 455 -2.31 32.41 10.87
C GLN A 455 -0.88 32.01 10.49
N ARG A 456 0.00 32.21 11.47
CA ARG A 456 1.40 31.80 11.44
C ARG A 456 1.70 31.01 12.71
N PHE A 457 2.38 29.88 12.56
CA PHE A 457 2.81 29.10 13.71
C PHE A 457 4.08 29.72 14.31
N MET A 458 4.06 29.99 15.62
CA MET A 458 5.24 30.49 16.33
C MET A 458 5.94 29.34 17.02
N VAL A 459 7.16 29.05 16.59
CA VAL A 459 8.00 28.00 17.16
C VAL A 459 8.53 28.48 18.52
N GLN A 460 8.15 27.83 19.60
CA GLN A 460 8.62 28.16 20.95
C GLN A 460 9.84 27.32 21.29
N ASP A 461 9.82 26.04 20.95
CA ASP A 461 10.93 25.11 21.20
C ASP A 461 11.02 24.07 20.08
N LEU A 462 12.24 23.57 19.85
CA LEU A 462 12.57 22.60 18.82
C LEU A 462 13.50 21.55 19.45
N VAL A 463 13.04 20.31 19.45
CA VAL A 463 13.80 19.17 19.97
C VAL A 463 14.11 18.20 18.84
N VAL A 464 15.38 17.98 18.58
CA VAL A 464 15.88 17.00 17.61
C VAL A 464 16.29 15.73 18.35
N ALA A 465 15.77 14.59 17.94
CA ALA A 465 16.15 13.31 18.55
C ALA A 465 17.64 13.01 18.32
N GLU A 466 18.31 12.52 19.37
CA GLU A 466 19.72 12.14 19.29
C GLU A 466 19.96 10.90 18.42
N GLN A 467 18.99 10.00 18.37
CA GLN A 467 19.08 8.75 17.62
C GLN A 467 18.46 8.91 16.23
N THR A 468 19.21 8.48 15.23
CA THR A 468 18.73 8.41 13.85
C THR A 468 17.76 7.24 13.68
N PHE A 469 16.59 7.50 13.12
CA PHE A 469 15.59 6.51 12.73
C PHE A 469 15.32 6.60 11.22
N GLN A 470 15.45 5.49 10.51
CA GLN A 470 15.21 5.43 9.05
C GLN A 470 15.95 6.54 8.25
N GLY A 471 17.22 6.76 8.60
CA GLY A 471 18.09 7.73 7.94
C GLY A 471 17.89 9.19 8.36
N ARG A 472 16.99 9.49 9.33
CA ARG A 472 16.67 10.84 9.80
C ARG A 472 16.59 10.93 11.32
N ASN A 473 16.82 12.13 11.84
CA ASN A 473 16.58 12.43 13.25
C ASN A 473 15.16 13.02 13.36
N GLU A 474 14.32 12.42 14.19
CA GLU A 474 12.97 12.92 14.39
C GLU A 474 12.99 14.27 15.10
N VAL A 475 12.12 15.19 14.65
CA VAL A 475 12.00 16.55 15.21
C VAL A 475 10.63 16.72 15.86
N THR A 476 10.62 17.30 17.04
CA THR A 476 9.39 17.68 17.74
C THR A 476 9.37 19.20 17.93
N LEU A 477 8.30 19.85 17.45
CA LEU A 477 8.05 21.26 17.70
C LEU A 477 7.07 21.48 18.84
N GLN A 478 7.35 22.50 19.65
CA GLN A 478 6.39 23.13 20.55
C GLN A 478 6.09 24.54 20.02
N GLY A 479 4.85 24.96 20.14
CA GLY A 479 4.41 26.26 19.64
C GLY A 479 2.91 26.30 19.41
N ALA A 480 2.44 27.40 18.85
CA ALA A 480 1.01 27.60 18.56
C ALA A 480 0.79 28.41 17.30
N TRP A 481 -0.36 28.21 16.68
CA TRP A 481 -0.86 29.08 15.62
C TRP A 481 -1.36 30.40 16.23
N GLU A 482 -0.91 31.51 15.69
CA GLU A 482 -1.30 32.86 16.11
C GLU A 482 -1.78 33.65 14.89
N GLY A 483 -2.62 34.66 15.11
CA GLY A 483 -3.06 35.56 14.05
C GLY A 483 -1.90 36.28 13.41
N ALA A 484 -1.78 36.23 12.08
CA ALA A 484 -0.74 36.94 11.34
C ALA A 484 -1.11 38.39 11.14
N SER A 485 -0.19 39.32 11.47
CA SER A 485 -0.37 40.75 11.15
C SER A 485 -0.25 41.00 9.65
N GLN A 486 -0.81 42.13 9.16
CA GLN A 486 -0.75 42.50 7.74
C GLN A 486 0.68 42.56 7.19
N ALA A 487 1.67 42.93 8.02
CA ALA A 487 3.08 42.95 7.63
C ALA A 487 3.72 41.57 7.43
N GLN A 488 3.06 40.52 7.91
CA GLN A 488 3.51 39.10 7.82
C GLN A 488 2.85 38.37 6.67
N ILE A 489 1.82 38.93 6.08
CA ILE A 489 1.10 38.39 4.93
C ILE A 489 1.86 38.79 3.65
N PRO A 490 2.12 37.91 2.68
CA PRO A 490 2.74 38.25 1.42
C PRO A 490 1.96 39.35 0.69
N THR A 491 2.67 40.35 0.16
CA THR A 491 2.06 41.36 -0.74
C THR A 491 1.69 40.69 -2.07
N GLU A 492 0.77 41.29 -2.83
CA GLU A 492 0.38 40.80 -4.15
C GLU A 492 1.59 40.58 -5.07
N GLU A 493 2.58 41.47 -5.05
CA GLU A 493 3.83 41.36 -5.82
C GLU A 493 4.69 40.16 -5.35
N ALA A 494 4.62 39.79 -4.07
CA ALA A 494 5.39 38.70 -3.49
C ALA A 494 4.73 37.32 -3.71
N LEU A 495 3.44 37.24 -4.06
CA LEU A 495 2.70 35.98 -4.24
C LEU A 495 3.33 35.09 -5.30
N SER A 496 4.05 35.64 -6.30
CA SER A 496 4.80 34.88 -7.29
C SER A 496 5.86 33.92 -6.70
N GLN A 497 6.29 34.17 -5.45
CA GLN A 497 7.25 33.36 -4.71
C GLN A 497 6.57 32.25 -3.87
N TRP A 498 5.23 32.16 -3.92
CA TRP A 498 4.45 31.24 -3.12
C TRP A 498 3.64 30.28 -3.97
N LEU A 499 3.36 29.12 -3.38
CA LEU A 499 2.38 28.17 -3.86
C LEU A 499 1.21 28.12 -2.89
N LEU A 500 0.04 27.97 -3.44
CA LEU A 500 -1.18 27.74 -2.72
C LEU A 500 -1.49 26.25 -2.70
N LEU A 501 -1.84 25.75 -1.54
CA LEU A 501 -2.40 24.41 -1.35
C LEU A 501 -3.84 24.58 -0.88
N PRO A 502 -4.83 24.50 -1.77
CA PRO A 502 -6.23 24.54 -1.38
C PRO A 502 -6.64 23.23 -0.68
N MET A 503 -7.46 23.34 0.36
CA MET A 503 -7.88 22.18 1.15
C MET A 503 -9.24 21.60 0.69
N ASP A 504 -9.77 22.06 -0.43
CA ASP A 504 -10.92 21.51 -1.15
C ASP A 504 -10.49 20.45 -2.19
N GLN A 505 -9.72 19.48 -1.76
CA GLN A 505 -9.19 18.42 -2.63
C GLN A 505 -9.25 17.04 -1.94
N PRO A 506 -9.30 15.92 -2.67
CA PRO A 506 -9.39 14.58 -2.08
C PRO A 506 -8.28 14.26 -1.08
N LEU A 507 -7.05 14.74 -1.34
CA LEU A 507 -5.90 14.51 -0.48
C LEU A 507 -5.71 15.56 0.63
N ALA A 508 -6.72 16.36 0.94
CA ALA A 508 -6.64 17.38 1.98
C ALA A 508 -6.23 16.82 3.35
N ARG A 509 -6.78 15.66 3.74
CA ARG A 509 -6.44 14.97 4.99
C ARG A 509 -4.95 14.61 5.08
N LEU A 510 -4.41 13.99 4.03
CA LEU A 510 -2.99 13.67 3.95
C LEU A 510 -2.12 14.94 3.95
N ALA A 511 -2.47 15.93 3.12
CA ALA A 511 -1.74 17.20 3.03
C ALA A 511 -1.71 17.94 4.38
N PHE A 512 -2.82 17.92 5.12
CA PHE A 512 -2.93 18.48 6.46
C PHE A 512 -1.89 17.85 7.42
N LEU A 513 -1.85 16.52 7.51
CA LEU A 513 -0.91 15.83 8.40
C LEU A 513 0.55 15.96 7.96
N LEU A 514 0.82 16.09 6.66
CA LEU A 514 2.17 16.36 6.15
C LEU A 514 2.68 17.73 6.58
N LEU A 515 1.78 18.76 6.68
CA LEU A 515 2.15 20.14 6.87
C LEU A 515 1.96 20.67 8.30
N GLU A 516 1.07 20.06 9.10
CA GLU A 516 0.87 20.55 10.47
C GLU A 516 2.16 20.39 11.30
N PRO A 517 2.65 21.48 11.91
CA PRO A 517 3.95 21.48 12.56
C PRO A 517 4.10 20.49 13.72
N ARG A 518 2.98 20.18 14.38
CA ARG A 518 2.95 19.27 15.55
C ARG A 518 2.47 17.87 15.23
N ALA A 519 2.20 17.56 13.95
CA ALA A 519 1.82 16.21 13.54
C ALA A 519 2.94 15.20 13.87
N ASP A 520 2.56 14.06 14.40
CA ASP A 520 3.52 13.06 14.88
C ASP A 520 4.14 12.18 13.78
N ASP A 521 3.95 12.54 12.52
CA ASP A 521 4.60 11.90 11.35
C ASP A 521 4.67 12.82 10.12
N GLY A 522 4.51 14.14 10.30
CA GLY A 522 4.57 15.14 9.23
C GLY A 522 5.99 15.49 8.78
N PHE A 523 6.12 16.42 7.85
CA PHE A 523 7.41 16.86 7.30
C PHE A 523 8.34 17.44 8.35
N VAL A 524 7.80 18.10 9.37
CA VAL A 524 8.58 18.59 10.50
C VAL A 524 9.14 17.41 11.29
N ASN A 525 8.30 16.45 11.67
CA ASN A 525 8.74 15.30 12.47
C ASN A 525 9.84 14.50 11.76
N TRP A 526 9.80 14.40 10.43
CA TRP A 526 10.82 13.73 9.63
C TRP A 526 12.07 14.58 9.32
N GLY A 527 12.21 15.80 9.89
CA GLY A 527 13.37 16.66 9.65
C GLY A 527 13.51 17.11 8.18
N ILE A 528 12.41 17.15 7.42
CA ILE A 528 12.43 17.59 6.01
C ILE A 528 12.55 19.13 5.94
N MET A 529 12.22 19.81 7.03
CA MET A 529 12.17 21.27 7.11
C MET A 529 13.29 21.87 8.00
N ASP A 530 14.26 21.08 8.46
CA ASP A 530 15.27 21.50 9.44
C ASP A 530 15.99 22.80 9.07
N ASP A 531 16.32 22.98 7.78
CA ASP A 531 17.01 24.19 7.28
C ASP A 531 16.17 25.49 7.39
N TRP A 532 14.89 25.38 7.73
CA TRP A 532 13.93 26.50 7.79
C TRP A 532 13.30 26.66 9.18
N LEU A 533 13.78 25.92 10.19
CA LEU A 533 13.19 25.91 11.53
C LEU A 533 14.19 26.43 12.56
N ASP A 534 13.79 27.50 13.28
CA ASP A 534 14.56 28.05 14.40
C ASP A 534 13.64 28.27 15.61
N SER A 535 14.16 27.97 16.81
CA SER A 535 13.46 28.28 18.06
C SER A 535 13.28 29.80 18.22
N GLY A 536 12.09 30.24 18.56
CA GLY A 536 11.72 31.65 18.66
C GLY A 536 11.37 32.32 17.32
N ALA A 537 11.48 31.60 16.20
CA ALA A 537 11.15 32.09 14.87
C ALA A 537 9.75 31.65 14.41
N PRO A 538 9.14 32.36 13.46
CA PRO A 538 7.89 31.90 12.84
C PRO A 538 8.14 30.74 11.87
N PHE A 539 7.23 29.77 11.87
CA PHE A 539 7.17 28.70 10.87
C PHE A 539 6.99 29.30 9.46
N PRO A 540 7.69 28.78 8.45
CA PRO A 540 7.73 29.43 7.14
C PRO A 540 6.44 29.31 6.33
N ILE A 541 5.57 28.35 6.65
CA ILE A 541 4.30 28.11 5.96
C ILE A 541 3.19 28.85 6.70
N LEU A 542 2.34 29.54 5.95
CA LEU A 542 1.17 30.23 6.49
C LEU A 542 -0.08 29.38 6.26
N ARG A 543 -1.11 29.55 7.09
CA ARG A 543 -2.44 28.99 6.85
C ARG A 543 -3.52 30.07 6.91
N VAL A 544 -4.62 29.81 6.20
CA VAL A 544 -5.79 30.68 6.18
C VAL A 544 -6.98 29.89 6.64
N LEU A 545 -7.61 30.30 7.72
CA LEU A 545 -8.86 29.69 8.20
C LEU A 545 -10.04 30.14 7.33
N PRO A 546 -11.11 29.31 7.20
CA PRO A 546 -12.31 29.68 6.45
C PRO A 546 -13.04 30.86 7.06
#